data_d1d61e35cee78dde1302407c892fd4b5
#
_entry.id   d1d61e35cee78dde1302407c892fd4b5
#
_cell.length_a   1.000
_cell.length_b   1.000
_cell.length_c   1.000
_cell.angle_alpha   90.00
_cell.angle_beta   90.00
_cell.angle_gamma   90.00
#
_symmetry.space_group_name_H-M   'P 1'
#
loop_
_entity.id
_entity.type
_entity.pdbx_description
1 polymer ?
#
loop_
_entity_poly.entity_id
_entity_poly.type
_entity_poly.pdbx_seq_one_letter_code
_entity_poly.pdbx_strand_id
1 'polypeptide(L)'
;MAMKMPNAIRSRLRPSEKSDELRLVVPLTIAVWREDGHWLSECVELEIGSFGDDPNDASAQAVDAVCSYLNTLEELGERARVFEERGIQVIVAPTAAWHPEISGEIASRQDVQLRPFEFPLSYA
;
A
#
# COMPACT_ATOMS: atom_id res chain seq x y z
N MET A 1 -11.44 7.20 -25.36
CA MET A 1 -10.30 7.69 -25.12
C MET A 1 -10.04 7.51 -23.74
N ALA A 2 -9.32 6.64 -23.57
CA ALA A 2 -8.97 6.63 -22.31
C ALA A 2 -8.97 7.99 -22.11
N MET A 3 -9.82 8.37 -21.46
CA MET A 3 -9.84 9.57 -21.26
C MET A 3 -8.55 10.02 -21.15
N LYS A 4 -8.01 10.28 -22.14
CA LYS A 4 -6.82 10.89 -21.98
C LYS A 4 -7.08 12.31 -21.76
N MET A 5 -6.24 12.91 -21.01
CA MET A 5 -6.31 14.32 -20.84
C MET A 5 -6.16 14.95 -22.19
N PRO A 6 -6.90 16.01 -22.44
CA PRO A 6 -6.70 16.80 -23.64
C PRO A 6 -5.23 17.23 -23.73
N ASN A 7 -4.73 17.23 -24.94
CA ASN A 7 -3.34 17.61 -25.13
C ASN A 7 -3.00 18.97 -24.56
N ALA A 8 -3.94 19.90 -24.61
CA ALA A 8 -3.68 21.23 -24.08
C ALA A 8 -3.40 21.21 -22.59
N ILE A 9 -4.07 20.34 -21.87
CA ILE A 9 -3.83 20.22 -20.44
C ILE A 9 -2.50 19.54 -20.17
N ARG A 10 -2.20 18.48 -20.92
CA ARG A 10 -0.94 17.79 -20.73
C ARG A 10 0.24 18.69 -21.02
N SER A 11 0.14 19.52 -22.04
CA SER A 11 1.26 20.36 -22.43
C SER A 11 1.53 21.46 -21.41
N ARG A 12 0.58 21.72 -20.50
CA ARG A 12 0.81 22.70 -19.45
C ARG A 12 1.60 22.16 -18.29
N LEU A 13 1.73 20.85 -18.20
CA LEU A 13 2.45 20.26 -17.10
C LEU A 13 3.92 20.35 -17.37
N ARG A 14 4.64 20.88 -16.41
CA ARG A 14 6.08 20.93 -16.50
C ARG A 14 6.64 19.57 -16.14
N PRO A 15 7.86 19.26 -16.52
CA PRO A 15 8.42 17.95 -16.21
C PRO A 15 8.35 17.61 -14.72
N SER A 16 8.57 18.60 -13.85
CA SER A 16 8.49 18.37 -12.41
C SER A 16 7.06 18.07 -11.98
N GLU A 17 6.09 18.62 -12.69
CA GLU A 17 4.69 18.37 -12.37
C GLU A 17 4.23 17.03 -12.88
N LYS A 18 4.85 16.52 -13.91
CA LYS A 18 4.49 15.21 -14.43
C LYS A 18 4.83 14.12 -13.45
N SER A 19 5.87 14.29 -12.66
CA SER A 19 6.20 13.31 -11.64
C SER A 19 5.16 13.32 -10.52
N ASP A 20 4.37 14.39 -10.43
CA ASP A 20 3.29 14.48 -9.46
C ASP A 20 1.94 14.22 -10.09
N GLU A 21 1.94 13.64 -11.28
CA GLU A 21 0.70 13.31 -11.96
C GLU A 21 -0.15 12.43 -11.08
N LEU A 22 -1.46 12.69 -11.06
CA LEU A 22 -2.38 11.93 -10.24
C LEU A 22 -2.39 10.48 -10.65
N ARG A 23 -2.40 9.61 -9.68
CA ARG A 23 -2.47 8.18 -9.91
C ARG A 23 -3.27 7.57 -8.78
N LEU A 24 -3.85 6.43 -9.06
CA LEU A 24 -4.62 5.70 -8.06
C LEU A 24 -3.69 4.76 -7.31
N VAL A 25 -3.80 4.77 -6.01
CA VAL A 25 -2.99 3.89 -5.17
C VAL A 25 -3.85 3.32 -4.05
N VAL A 26 -3.39 2.21 -3.52
CA VAL A 26 -4.00 1.59 -2.35
C VAL A 26 -3.08 1.90 -1.18
N PRO A 27 -3.52 2.73 -0.22
CA PRO A 27 -2.68 3.03 0.93
C PRO A 27 -2.75 1.90 1.95
N LEU A 28 -1.61 1.38 2.30
CA LEU A 28 -1.49 0.26 3.22
C LEU A 28 -0.43 0.57 4.26
N THR A 29 -0.46 -0.16 5.36
CA THR A 29 0.48 0.03 6.45
C THR A 29 1.21 -1.28 6.70
N ILE A 30 2.54 -1.21 6.68
CA ILE A 30 3.37 -2.34 7.06
C ILE A 30 3.84 -2.09 8.48
N ALA A 31 3.44 -2.94 9.40
CA ALA A 31 3.89 -2.88 10.78
C ALA A 31 5.08 -3.82 10.91
N VAL A 32 6.12 -3.38 11.60
CA VAL A 32 7.33 -4.17 11.81
C VAL A 32 7.67 -4.12 13.29
N TRP A 33 7.97 -5.27 13.86
CA TRP A 33 8.32 -5.34 15.28
C TRP A 33 9.24 -6.54 15.53
N ARG A 34 9.84 -6.55 16.71
CA ARG A 34 10.72 -7.65 17.08
C ARG A 34 10.07 -8.49 18.14
N GLU A 35 10.17 -9.80 17.99
CA GLU A 35 9.57 -10.71 18.94
C GLU A 35 10.43 -11.96 19.02
N ASP A 36 10.87 -12.29 20.22
CA ASP A 36 11.71 -13.48 20.47
C ASP A 36 12.94 -13.52 19.57
N GLY A 37 13.55 -12.36 19.34
CA GLY A 37 14.76 -12.28 18.55
C GLY A 37 14.55 -12.29 17.05
N HIS A 38 13.31 -12.31 16.60
CA HIS A 38 12.98 -12.32 15.17
C HIS A 38 12.28 -11.02 14.79
N TRP A 39 12.54 -10.58 13.57
CA TRP A 39 11.84 -9.41 13.03
C TRP A 39 10.61 -9.89 12.28
N LEU A 40 9.47 -9.42 12.70
CA LEU A 40 8.17 -9.78 12.12
C LEU A 40 7.56 -8.58 11.45
N SER A 41 6.69 -8.84 10.50
CA SER A 41 6.00 -7.77 9.78
C SER A 41 4.59 -8.21 9.43
N GLU A 42 3.74 -7.22 9.21
CA GLU A 42 2.36 -7.51 8.82
C GLU A 42 1.79 -6.31 8.07
N CYS A 43 1.13 -6.58 6.95
CA CYS A 43 0.29 -5.58 6.33
C CYS A 43 -1.01 -5.54 7.13
N VAL A 44 -1.23 -4.45 7.82
CA VAL A 44 -2.32 -4.36 8.80
C VAL A 44 -3.68 -4.55 8.13
N GLU A 45 -3.91 -3.87 7.03
CA GLU A 45 -5.22 -3.87 6.37
C GLU A 45 -5.57 -5.22 5.76
N LEU A 46 -4.57 -5.95 5.32
CA LEU A 46 -4.80 -7.23 4.65
C LEU A 46 -4.48 -8.42 5.54
N GLU A 47 -3.90 -8.17 6.71
CA GLU A 47 -3.54 -9.22 7.66
C GLU A 47 -2.58 -10.25 7.06
N ILE A 48 -1.65 -9.77 6.24
CA ILE A 48 -0.65 -10.61 5.61
C ILE A 48 0.65 -10.43 6.35
N GLY A 49 1.16 -11.50 6.95
CA GLY A 49 2.36 -11.44 7.76
C GLY A 49 3.58 -11.99 7.05
N SER A 50 4.75 -11.58 7.52
CA SER A 50 6.01 -12.08 7.03
C SER A 50 7.09 -11.88 8.10
N PHE A 51 8.33 -12.13 7.75
CA PHE A 51 9.43 -11.97 8.69
C PHE A 51 10.71 -11.71 7.90
N GLY A 52 11.76 -11.30 8.60
CA GLY A 52 13.03 -11.04 7.96
C GLY A 52 14.17 -11.00 8.96
N ASP A 53 15.37 -10.78 8.45
CA ASP A 53 16.59 -10.77 9.27
C ASP A 53 16.78 -9.45 9.99
N ASP A 54 16.20 -8.39 9.47
CA ASP A 54 16.26 -7.07 10.08
C ASP A 54 14.96 -6.35 9.74
N PRO A 55 14.73 -5.16 10.31
CA PRO A 55 13.45 -4.47 10.08
C PRO A 55 13.19 -4.16 8.61
N ASN A 56 14.21 -3.79 7.87
CA ASN A 56 14.01 -3.45 6.46
C ASN A 56 13.70 -4.70 5.65
N ASP A 57 14.37 -5.81 5.96
CA ASP A 57 14.10 -7.07 5.29
C ASP A 57 12.69 -7.56 5.58
N ALA A 58 12.28 -7.51 6.85
CA ALA A 58 10.92 -7.91 7.23
C ALA A 58 9.89 -7.08 6.49
N SER A 59 10.10 -5.77 6.40
CA SER A 59 9.21 -4.88 5.68
C SER A 59 9.15 -5.24 4.19
N ALA A 60 10.30 -5.48 3.58
CA ALA A 60 10.36 -5.83 2.17
C ALA A 60 9.64 -7.15 1.88
N GLN A 61 9.78 -8.13 2.78
CA GLN A 61 9.10 -9.40 2.61
C GLN A 61 7.58 -9.23 2.68
N ALA A 62 7.10 -8.38 3.59
CA ALA A 62 5.67 -8.11 3.68
C ALA A 62 5.16 -7.41 2.42
N VAL A 63 5.91 -6.44 1.90
CA VAL A 63 5.52 -5.74 0.68
C VAL A 63 5.46 -6.73 -0.48
N ASP A 64 6.43 -7.62 -0.59
CA ASP A 64 6.44 -8.64 -1.63
C ASP A 64 5.19 -9.51 -1.56
N ALA A 65 4.86 -9.96 -0.36
CA ALA A 65 3.69 -10.81 -0.16
C ALA A 65 2.41 -10.08 -0.53
N VAL A 66 2.31 -8.80 -0.15
CA VAL A 66 1.15 -7.98 -0.46
C VAL A 66 1.02 -7.80 -1.97
N CYS A 67 2.12 -7.49 -2.65
CA CYS A 67 2.08 -7.30 -4.10
C CYS A 67 1.63 -8.56 -4.82
N SER A 68 2.15 -9.71 -4.40
CA SER A 68 1.72 -10.98 -4.97
C SER A 68 0.23 -11.22 -4.76
N TYR A 69 -0.24 -10.96 -3.55
CA TYR A 69 -1.64 -11.16 -3.22
C TYR A 69 -2.54 -10.25 -4.04
N LEU A 70 -2.20 -8.97 -4.13
CA LEU A 70 -3.02 -8.01 -4.87
C LEU A 70 -3.03 -8.31 -6.36
N ASN A 71 -1.89 -8.74 -6.90
CA ASN A 71 -1.84 -9.14 -8.30
C ASN A 71 -2.70 -10.38 -8.56
N THR A 72 -2.71 -11.32 -7.63
CA THR A 72 -3.55 -12.51 -7.75
C THR A 72 -5.02 -12.13 -7.70
N LEU A 73 -5.40 -11.22 -6.81
CA LEU A 73 -6.78 -10.76 -6.74
C LEU A 73 -7.21 -10.12 -8.06
N GLU A 74 -6.30 -9.36 -8.66
CA GLU A 74 -6.60 -8.73 -9.94
C GLU A 74 -6.85 -9.77 -11.01
N GLU A 75 -6.00 -10.80 -11.08
CA GLU A 75 -6.14 -11.86 -12.06
C GLU A 75 -7.43 -12.64 -11.89
N LEU A 76 -7.88 -12.80 -10.65
CA LEU A 76 -9.09 -13.53 -10.35
C LEU A 76 -10.35 -12.67 -10.40
N GLY A 77 -10.20 -11.37 -10.58
CA GLY A 77 -11.34 -10.46 -10.58
C GLY A 77 -11.97 -10.28 -9.21
N GLU A 78 -11.21 -10.51 -8.14
CA GLU A 78 -11.73 -10.48 -6.77
C GLU A 78 -11.36 -9.21 -6.01
N ARG A 79 -10.60 -8.31 -6.63
CA ARG A 79 -10.09 -7.15 -5.91
C ARG A 79 -11.20 -6.29 -5.31
N ALA A 80 -12.22 -5.96 -6.11
CA ALA A 80 -13.27 -5.09 -5.63
C ALA A 80 -13.99 -5.69 -4.42
N ARG A 81 -14.26 -6.99 -4.47
CA ARG A 81 -14.95 -7.66 -3.37
C ARG A 81 -14.11 -7.64 -2.10
N VAL A 82 -12.84 -7.97 -2.20
CA VAL A 82 -11.98 -8.02 -1.02
C VAL A 82 -11.79 -6.62 -0.45
N PHE A 83 -11.62 -5.62 -1.29
CA PHE A 83 -11.45 -4.25 -0.82
C PHE A 83 -12.70 -3.79 -0.08
N GLU A 84 -13.87 -4.12 -0.59
CA GLU A 84 -15.12 -3.75 0.07
C GLU A 84 -15.24 -4.46 1.43
N GLU A 85 -14.96 -5.75 1.45
CA GLU A 85 -15.08 -6.51 2.69
C GLU A 85 -14.14 -6.03 3.78
N ARG A 86 -12.97 -5.54 3.41
CA ARG A 86 -11.97 -5.12 4.38
C ARG A 86 -11.90 -3.62 4.57
N GLY A 87 -12.76 -2.88 3.89
CA GLY A 87 -12.77 -1.42 4.03
C GLY A 87 -11.53 -0.76 3.47
N ILE A 88 -10.92 -1.36 2.46
CA ILE A 88 -9.70 -0.82 1.85
C ILE A 88 -10.10 0.19 0.80
N GLN A 89 -9.48 1.35 0.84
CA GLN A 89 -9.82 2.44 -0.05
C GLN A 89 -8.79 2.61 -1.13
N VAL A 90 -9.25 3.06 -2.30
CA VAL A 90 -8.36 3.50 -3.37
C VAL A 90 -8.36 5.01 -3.33
N ILE A 91 -7.19 5.59 -3.30
CA ILE A 91 -7.08 7.04 -3.21
C ILE A 91 -6.25 7.58 -4.35
N VAL A 92 -6.31 8.90 -4.51
CA VAL A 92 -5.50 9.60 -5.51
C VAL A 92 -4.24 10.09 -4.81
N ALA A 93 -3.09 9.66 -5.31
CA ALA A 93 -1.80 10.04 -4.74
C ALA A 93 -1.24 11.23 -5.50
N PRO A 94 -0.45 12.04 -4.83
CA PRO A 94 -0.05 11.92 -3.44
C PRO A 94 -1.09 12.47 -2.49
N THR A 95 -1.12 11.95 -1.27
CA THR A 95 -1.97 12.50 -0.25
C THR A 95 -1.14 12.64 1.03
N ALA A 96 -1.27 13.77 1.68
CA ALA A 96 -0.56 14.02 2.94
C ALA A 96 -1.45 13.78 4.14
N ALA A 97 -2.72 13.49 3.91
CA ALA A 97 -3.69 13.42 5.00
C ALA A 97 -4.02 12.01 5.46
N TRP A 98 -3.42 11.00 4.84
CA TRP A 98 -3.76 9.62 5.19
C TRP A 98 -3.03 9.19 6.45
N HIS A 99 -3.78 8.66 7.39
CA HIS A 99 -3.22 8.11 8.62
C HIS A 99 -3.83 6.74 8.84
N PRO A 100 -3.00 5.72 9.10
CA PRO A 100 -3.54 4.40 9.34
C PRO A 100 -4.26 4.33 10.68
N GLU A 101 -5.31 3.53 10.71
CA GLU A 101 -5.98 3.24 11.96
C GLU A 101 -5.55 1.85 12.39
N ILE A 102 -4.83 1.78 13.50
CA ILE A 102 -4.27 0.53 13.99
C ILE A 102 -4.99 0.17 15.28
N SER A 103 -5.42 -1.07 15.38
CA SER A 103 -6.09 -1.54 16.59
C SER A 103 -5.66 -2.97 16.88
N GLY A 104 -6.10 -3.47 18.02
CA GLY A 104 -5.85 -4.85 18.40
C GLY A 104 -4.45 -5.08 18.92
N GLU A 105 -3.95 -6.27 18.66
CA GLU A 105 -2.68 -6.70 19.23
C GLU A 105 -1.51 -5.86 18.75
N ILE A 106 -1.53 -5.46 17.48
CA ILE A 106 -0.44 -4.65 16.93
C ILE A 106 -0.39 -3.29 17.61
N ALA A 107 -1.54 -2.70 17.86
CA ALA A 107 -1.60 -1.38 18.50
C ALA A 107 -1.05 -1.40 19.91
N SER A 108 -1.07 -2.55 20.57
CA SER A 108 -0.59 -2.65 21.95
C SER A 108 0.92 -2.84 22.04
N ARG A 109 1.62 -3.03 20.94
CA ARG A 109 3.05 -3.23 20.96
C ARG A 109 3.75 -1.89 21.11
N GLN A 110 4.74 -1.84 21.98
CA GLN A 110 5.42 -0.58 22.29
C GLN A 110 6.50 -0.22 21.27
N ASP A 111 7.04 -1.20 20.58
CA ASP A 111 8.19 -1.00 19.70
C ASP A 111 7.84 -1.22 18.24
N VAL A 112 6.58 -1.18 17.90
CA VAL A 112 6.18 -1.39 16.51
C VAL A 112 6.53 -0.17 15.67
N GLN A 113 7.08 -0.42 14.50
CA GLN A 113 7.32 0.61 13.50
C GLN A 113 6.23 0.52 12.45
N LEU A 114 5.59 1.63 12.16
CA LEU A 114 4.56 1.69 11.14
C LEU A 114 5.13 2.36 9.90
N ARG A 115 5.08 1.66 8.78
CA ARG A 115 5.63 2.15 7.53
C ARG A 115 4.53 2.21 6.49
N PRO A 116 4.21 3.41 6.00
CA PRO A 116 3.20 3.52 4.95
C PRO A 116 3.72 2.93 3.65
N PHE A 117 2.81 2.34 2.89
CA PHE A 117 3.12 1.76 1.60
C PHE A 117 1.95 2.03 0.67
N GLU A 118 2.22 2.58 -0.50
CA GLU A 118 1.19 2.85 -1.49
C GLU A 118 1.36 1.87 -2.64
N PHE A 119 0.41 0.98 -2.78
CA PHE A 119 0.44 0.03 -3.88
C PHE A 119 -0.16 0.69 -5.12
N PRO A 120 0.61 0.87 -6.19
CA PRO A 120 0.08 1.53 -7.37
C PRO A 120 -0.86 0.62 -8.12
N LEU A 121 -2.00 1.18 -8.55
CA LEU A 121 -2.93 0.45 -9.38
C LEU A 121 -2.59 0.67 -10.84
N SER A 122 -2.71 -0.42 -11.59
CA SER A 122 -2.45 -0.36 -13.00
C SER A 122 -3.66 0.22 -13.72
N TYR A 123 -3.41 1.06 -14.72
CA TYR A 123 -4.49 1.51 -15.55
C TYR A 123 -4.44 0.68 -16.80
N ALA A 124 -5.41 -0.04 -17.03
CA ALA A 124 -5.44 -0.85 -18.24
C ALA A 124 -5.77 0.01 -19.43
#